data_46ca789e73350974a42dd1eca080c820
#
_entry.id   46ca789e73350974a42dd1eca080c820
#
_cell.length_a   1.000
_cell.length_b   1.000
_cell.length_c   1.000
_cell.angle_alpha   90.00
_cell.angle_beta   90.00
_cell.angle_gamma   90.00
#
_symmetry.space_group_name_H-M   'P 1'
#
loop_
_entity.id
_entity.type
_entity.pdbx_description
1 polymer ?
#
loop_
_entity_poly.entity_id
_entity_poly.type
_entity_poly.pdbx_seq_one_letter_code
_entity_poly.pdbx_strand_id
1 'polypeptide(L)' 'MDKALLEYEMKKRGVTIGKMCDVLDISRSAFHRKCNGTSEFTQSEIQTIVNYLKLESPMGIFFAR' A
#
# COMPACT_ATOMS: atom_id res chain seq x y z
N MET A 1 5.35 8.81 -1.78
CA MET A 1 5.23 7.45 -1.27
C MET A 1 6.33 6.59 -1.85
N ASP A 2 6.85 5.66 -1.09
CA ASP A 2 7.91 4.74 -1.55
C ASP A 2 7.27 3.45 -2.05
N LYS A 3 7.03 3.38 -3.35
CA LYS A 3 6.42 2.22 -4.01
C LYS A 3 7.28 0.96 -3.87
N ALA A 4 8.59 1.11 -4.03
CA ALA A 4 9.51 -0.03 -3.96
C ALA A 4 9.48 -0.67 -2.56
N LEU A 5 9.44 0.15 -1.53
CA LEU A 5 9.38 -0.33 -0.16
C LEU A 5 8.05 -1.02 0.13
N LEU A 6 6.94 -0.48 -0.38
CA LEU A 6 5.64 -1.13 -0.24
C LEU A 6 5.64 -2.49 -0.92
N GLU A 7 6.14 -2.56 -2.15
CA GLU A 7 6.23 -3.83 -2.89
C GLU A 7 7.11 -4.84 -2.15
N TYR A 8 8.22 -4.39 -1.58
CA TYR A 8 9.10 -5.24 -0.78
C TYR A 8 8.35 -5.83 0.42
N GLU A 9 7.63 -5.00 1.15
CA GLU A 9 6.90 -5.46 2.33
C GLU A 9 5.78 -6.43 1.96
N MET A 10 5.09 -6.17 0.84
CA MET A 10 4.06 -7.09 0.35
C MET A 10 4.67 -8.43 -0.05
N LYS A 11 5.76 -8.40 -0.81
CA LYS A 11 6.42 -9.61 -1.29
C LYS A 11 6.97 -10.44 -0.13
N LYS A 12 7.56 -9.79 0.85
CA LYS A 12 8.10 -10.43 2.04
C LYS A 12 7.02 -11.22 2.78
N ARG A 13 5.77 -10.76 2.72
CA ARG A 13 4.63 -11.38 3.41
C ARG A 13 3.77 -12.24 2.50
N GLY A 14 4.16 -12.40 1.23
CA GLY A 14 3.40 -13.21 0.30
C GLY A 14 2.07 -12.59 -0.11
N VAL A 15 1.95 -11.27 -0.05
CA VAL A 15 0.72 -10.54 -0.41
C VAL A 15 0.82 -10.07 -1.85
N THR A 16 -0.13 -10.49 -2.68
CA THR A 16 -0.20 -10.07 -4.08
C THR A 16 -0.94 -8.75 -4.22
N ILE A 17 -0.76 -8.10 -5.38
CA ILE A 17 -1.50 -6.86 -5.70
C ILE A 17 -3.00 -7.13 -5.68
N GLY A 18 -3.42 -8.27 -6.27
CA GLY A 18 -4.84 -8.63 -6.26
C GLY A 18 -5.42 -8.75 -4.86
N LYS A 19 -4.66 -9.37 -3.97
CA LYS A 19 -5.10 -9.51 -2.57
C LYS A 19 -5.17 -8.16 -1.88
N MET A 20 -4.17 -7.31 -2.12
CA MET A 20 -4.18 -5.96 -1.55
C MET A 20 -5.38 -5.15 -2.03
N CYS A 21 -5.71 -5.24 -3.32
CA CYS A 21 -6.89 -4.56 -3.87
C CYS A 21 -8.18 -5.06 -3.23
N ASP A 22 -8.28 -6.37 -2.98
CA ASP A 22 -9.45 -6.94 -2.31
C ASP A 22 -9.59 -6.39 -0.89
N VAL A 23 -8.48 -6.34 -0.17
CA VAL A 23 -8.46 -5.84 1.21
C VAL A 23 -8.87 -4.36 1.27
N LEU A 24 -8.42 -3.58 0.28
CA LEU A 24 -8.72 -2.15 0.22
C LEU A 24 -10.04 -1.84 -0.48
N ASP A 25 -10.65 -2.84 -1.12
CA ASP A 25 -11.89 -2.68 -1.90
C ASP A 25 -11.73 -1.63 -3.01
N ILE A 26 -10.63 -1.73 -3.75
CA ILE A 26 -10.34 -0.84 -4.88
C ILE A 26 -9.90 -1.66 -6.10
N SER A 27 -9.99 -1.04 -7.27
CA SER A 27 -9.53 -1.67 -8.51
C SER A 27 -8.00 -1.66 -8.60
N ARG A 28 -7.45 -2.54 -9.45
CA ARG A 28 -6.00 -2.54 -9.69
C ARG A 28 -5.54 -1.23 -10.30
N SER A 29 -6.34 -0.64 -11.18
CA SER A 29 -6.03 0.65 -11.78
C SER A 29 -5.93 1.74 -10.72
N ALA A 30 -6.88 1.76 -9.77
CA ALA A 30 -6.84 2.71 -8.66
C ALA A 30 -5.62 2.48 -7.79
N PHE A 31 -5.28 1.23 -7.50
CA PHE A 31 -4.10 0.90 -6.70
C PHE A 31 -2.82 1.40 -7.38
N HIS A 32 -2.69 1.17 -8.68
CA HIS A 32 -1.51 1.64 -9.43
C HIS A 32 -1.41 3.16 -9.44
N ARG A 33 -2.53 3.87 -9.63
CA ARG A 33 -2.51 5.33 -9.58
C ARG A 33 -2.04 5.85 -8.22
N LYS A 34 -2.49 5.22 -7.16
CA LYS A 34 -2.10 5.60 -5.80
C LYS A 34 -0.62 5.31 -5.54
N CYS A 35 -0.13 4.17 -6.03
CA CYS A 35 1.28 3.82 -5.89
C CYS A 35 2.19 4.75 -6.69
N ASN A 36 1.73 5.22 -7.84
CA ASN A 36 2.51 6.09 -8.72
C ASN A 36 2.44 7.57 -8.33
N GLY A 37 1.65 7.91 -7.32
CA GLY A 37 1.52 9.29 -6.87
C GLY A 37 0.48 10.11 -7.63
N THR A 38 -0.22 9.51 -8.61
CA THR A 38 -1.28 10.19 -9.35
C THR A 38 -2.48 10.47 -8.44
N SER A 39 -2.74 9.56 -7.52
CA SER A 39 -3.73 9.71 -6.47
C SER A 39 -3.06 9.38 -5.15
N GLU A 40 -3.63 9.82 -4.04
CA GLU A 40 -3.09 9.52 -2.73
C GLU A 40 -3.91 8.44 -2.05
N PHE A 41 -3.26 7.64 -1.20
CA PHE A 41 -3.99 6.74 -0.31
C PHE A 41 -4.70 7.58 0.75
N THR A 42 -5.95 7.21 1.04
CA THR A 42 -6.69 7.84 2.12
C THR A 42 -6.12 7.39 3.46
N GLN A 43 -6.41 8.15 4.52
CA GLN A 43 -6.00 7.78 5.87
C GLN A 43 -6.51 6.38 6.24
N SER A 44 -7.75 6.09 5.88
CA SER A 44 -8.37 4.79 6.12
C SER A 44 -7.64 3.67 5.38
N GLU A 45 -7.26 3.91 4.13
CA GLU A 45 -6.51 2.94 3.34
C GLU A 45 -5.14 2.68 3.91
N ILE A 46 -4.43 3.73 4.32
CA ILE A 46 -3.11 3.62 4.96
C ILE A 46 -3.23 2.76 6.22
N GLN A 47 -4.23 3.04 7.05
CA GLN A 47 -4.43 2.28 8.29
C GLN A 47 -4.72 0.80 7.99
N THR A 48 -5.51 0.53 6.96
CA THR A 48 -5.82 -0.84 6.54
C THR A 48 -4.55 -1.57 6.10
N ILE A 49 -3.72 -0.92 5.30
CA ILE A 49 -2.45 -1.51 4.84
C ILE A 49 -1.52 -1.78 6.01
N VAL A 50 -1.38 -0.80 6.91
CA VAL A 50 -0.52 -0.94 8.09
C VAL A 50 -0.96 -2.14 8.93
N ASN A 51 -2.26 -2.27 9.17
CA ASN A 51 -2.79 -3.37 9.97
C ASN A 51 -2.67 -4.71 9.25
N TYR A 52 -2.95 -4.73 7.95
CA TYR A 52 -2.92 -5.96 7.17
C TYR A 52 -1.51 -6.52 7.01
N LEU A 53 -0.55 -5.66 6.71
CA LEU A 53 0.85 -6.06 6.57
C LEU A 53 1.60 -6.09 7.90
N LYS A 54 0.99 -5.60 8.97
CA LYS A 54 1.60 -5.50 10.30
C LYS A 54 2.91 -4.71 10.24
N LEU A 55 2.84 -3.55 9.60
CA LEU A 55 4.00 -2.68 9.45
C LEU A 55 4.35 -2.04 10.79
N GLU A 56 5.64 -2.06 11.14
CA GLU A 56 6.12 -1.42 12.36
C GLU A 56 6.17 0.09 12.21
N SER A 57 6.54 0.57 11.00
CA SER A 57 6.64 1.99 10.73
C SER A 57 6.11 2.29 9.34
N PRO A 58 4.93 2.92 9.23
CA PRO A 58 4.39 3.32 7.94
C PRO A 58 5.07 4.56 7.36
N MET A 59 5.83 5.30 8.16
CA MET A 59 6.42 6.56 7.75
C MET A 59 7.35 6.43 6.56
N GLY A 60 8.14 5.37 6.52
CA GLY A 60 9.08 5.14 5.43
C GLY A 60 8.42 4.83 4.10
N ILE A 61 7.18 4.36 4.13
CA ILE A 61 6.44 4.00 2.92
C ILE A 61 5.55 5.16 2.46
N PHE A 62 4.67 5.61 3.34
CA PHE A 62 3.58 6.53 2.94
C PHE A 62 3.96 8.00 3.04
N PHE A 63 4.93 8.34 3.84
CA PHE A 63 5.30 9.72 4.08
C PHE A 63 6.75 10.03 3.67
N ALA A 64 7.37 9.15 2.90
CA ALA A 64 8.69 9.36 2.34
C ALA A 64 8.63 10.47 1.27
N ARG A 65 9.69 11.24 1.18
CA ARG A 65 9.80 12.33 0.21
C ARG A 65 10.81 12.00 -0.87
#